data_8fef23da06ac0822996f8ec300edbeaa
#
_entry.id   8fef23da06ac0822996f8ec300edbeaa
#
_cell.length_a   1.000
_cell.length_b   1.000
_cell.length_c   1.000
_cell.angle_alpha   90.00
_cell.angle_beta   90.00
_cell.angle_gamma   90.00
#
_symmetry.space_group_name_H-M   'P 1'
#
loop_
_entity.id
_entity.type
_entity.pdbx_description
1 polymer ?
#
loop_
_entity_poly.entity_id
_entity_poly.type
_entity_poly.pdbx_seq_one_letter_code
_entity_poly.pdbx_strand_id
1 'polypeptide(L)'
;MAIHVLRFAKSVPPLFRHSTYTPIAFMSQSREAKYTAALEFGELQVKALTEQHPDFFPIYTTGGKWHHGGELWTDWTGGFLAGMMWQFQRRTGSEWWQAKAEHYSRLLEHRQHDRAVHDLGFIFLSTYLPWYLQTHQEQLHNVLIQAGRTLAMRFMDKGQYLRSFVKPDSLFIDIMMNVPIIFYAARETGDAELQRIAETHCRTTRDTIVRADGSTAHEGILDLETGTFLRQTTHQGLRPDSAWARGLAWSLYGYSKVYGLTGQQEFLDVAERNAAYWIDHLPADSVPYWDFDADLSLPAPWGAQRETSAATIAASGLLDLATQTKDAARAKQYRDTALAMLDALVEPEYLANKTPGWEGILKHGVYHTAKGLGVDESVMWGEFFFVEALTKVVTGQLTKWE
;
A
#
# COMPACT_ATOMS: atom_id res chain seq x y z
N MET A 1 -5.60 -29.88 51.64
CA MET A 1 -4.37 -29.86 50.84
C MET A 1 -4.68 -29.02 49.60
N ALA A 2 -4.40 -27.70 49.63
CA ALA A 2 -4.75 -26.78 48.59
C ALA A 2 -3.49 -26.52 47.74
N ILE A 3 -3.55 -26.84 46.45
CA ILE A 3 -2.44 -26.62 45.51
C ILE A 3 -2.56 -25.19 44.98
N HIS A 4 -1.62 -24.34 45.39
CA HIS A 4 -1.44 -23.00 44.84
C HIS A 4 -0.76 -23.11 43.46
N VAL A 5 -1.49 -22.77 42.42
CA VAL A 5 -0.93 -22.56 41.08
C VAL A 5 -0.41 -21.13 41.01
N LEU A 6 0.89 -20.96 41.10
CA LEU A 6 1.59 -19.69 40.84
C LEU A 6 1.55 -19.39 39.33
N ARG A 7 0.73 -18.42 38.96
CA ARG A 7 0.81 -17.78 37.63
C ARG A 7 2.02 -16.84 37.62
N PHE A 8 3.07 -17.22 36.92
CA PHE A 8 4.14 -16.29 36.55
C PHE A 8 3.66 -15.49 35.31
N ALA A 9 3.13 -14.30 35.54
CA ALA A 9 3.01 -13.28 34.48
C ALA A 9 4.44 -12.76 34.22
N LYS A 10 5.06 -13.21 33.14
CA LYS A 10 6.24 -12.54 32.59
C LYS A 10 5.74 -11.25 31.93
N SER A 11 5.97 -10.12 32.57
CA SER A 11 5.81 -8.81 31.96
C SER A 11 6.84 -8.68 30.85
N VAL A 12 6.36 -8.69 29.61
CA VAL A 12 7.12 -8.23 28.43
C VAL A 12 7.26 -6.72 28.60
N PRO A 13 8.46 -6.14 28.57
CA PRO A 13 8.60 -4.70 28.66
C PRO A 13 7.96 -4.06 27.41
N PRO A 14 7.25 -2.93 27.54
CA PRO A 14 6.73 -2.20 26.40
C PRO A 14 7.91 -1.62 25.60
N LEU A 15 8.18 -2.20 24.44
CA LEU A 15 9.23 -1.78 23.51
C LEU A 15 8.88 -0.50 22.73
N PHE A 16 7.79 0.15 23.05
CA PHE A 16 7.43 1.42 22.44
C PHE A 16 7.50 2.56 23.44
N ARG A 17 8.59 3.32 23.37
CA ARG A 17 8.61 4.66 23.94
C ARG A 17 7.57 5.48 23.19
N HIS A 18 6.64 6.10 23.90
CA HIS A 18 5.79 7.17 23.38
C HIS A 18 6.68 8.18 22.67
N SER A 19 6.77 8.08 21.35
CA SER A 19 7.31 9.15 20.54
C SER A 19 6.33 10.31 20.70
N THR A 20 6.77 11.36 21.36
CA THR A 20 6.05 12.63 21.41
C THR A 20 5.92 13.11 19.97
N TYR A 21 4.73 12.98 19.41
CA TYR A 21 4.36 13.47 18.10
C TYR A 21 4.67 14.96 18.02
N THR A 22 5.61 15.32 17.18
CA THR A 22 5.68 16.70 16.68
C THR A 22 4.61 16.80 15.61
N PRO A 23 3.56 17.61 15.77
CA PRO A 23 2.59 17.80 14.71
C PRO A 23 3.33 18.22 13.43
N ILE A 24 2.87 17.73 12.26
CA ILE A 24 3.34 18.23 10.97
C ILE A 24 2.90 19.70 10.88
N ALA A 25 3.66 20.58 11.53
CA ALA A 25 3.37 22.00 11.57
C ALA A 25 3.72 22.61 10.21
N PHE A 26 2.81 23.46 9.74
CA PHE A 26 2.89 24.40 8.61
C PHE A 26 2.50 23.85 7.23
N MET A 27 1.22 23.45 7.08
CA MET A 27 0.53 23.68 5.81
C MET A 27 0.18 25.16 5.67
N SER A 28 0.35 25.74 4.48
CA SER A 28 -0.30 27.01 4.19
C SER A 28 -1.82 26.80 4.18
N GLN A 29 -2.60 27.77 4.69
CA GLN A 29 -4.07 27.69 4.67
C GLN A 29 -4.62 27.33 3.27
N SER A 30 -3.95 27.77 2.20
CA SER A 30 -4.34 27.46 0.83
C SER A 30 -4.14 25.98 0.45
N ARG A 31 -3.08 25.31 0.94
CA ARG A 31 -2.83 23.88 0.67
C ARG A 31 -3.81 23.01 1.43
N GLU A 32 -4.06 23.33 2.72
CA GLU A 32 -5.05 22.62 3.53
C GLU A 32 -6.45 22.68 2.92
N ALA A 33 -6.86 23.83 2.43
CA ALA A 33 -8.15 23.99 1.76
C ALA A 33 -8.25 23.17 0.48
N LYS A 34 -7.19 23.12 -0.36
CA LYS A 34 -7.15 22.29 -1.57
C LYS A 34 -7.26 20.81 -1.24
N TYR A 35 -6.50 20.32 -0.25
CA TYR A 35 -6.50 18.92 0.14
C TYR A 35 -7.84 18.52 0.77
N THR A 36 -8.44 19.38 1.59
CA THR A 36 -9.77 19.17 2.15
C THR A 36 -10.82 19.08 1.04
N ALA A 37 -10.80 20.01 0.08
CA ALA A 37 -11.72 19.96 -1.06
C ALA A 37 -11.55 18.70 -1.92
N ALA A 38 -10.31 18.21 -2.10
CA ALA A 38 -10.06 16.96 -2.81
C ALA A 38 -10.58 15.74 -2.05
N LEU A 39 -10.46 15.72 -0.71
CA LEU A 39 -11.06 14.67 0.14
C LEU A 39 -12.58 14.69 0.08
N GLU A 40 -13.21 15.89 0.12
CA GLU A 40 -14.66 16.05 -0.01
C GLU A 40 -15.16 15.59 -1.39
N PHE A 41 -14.39 15.87 -2.45
CA PHE A 41 -14.68 15.33 -3.78
C PHE A 41 -14.58 13.79 -3.79
N GLY A 42 -13.57 13.22 -3.15
CA GLY A 42 -13.42 11.78 -3.00
C GLY A 42 -14.61 11.14 -2.25
N GLU A 43 -15.11 11.78 -1.19
CA GLU A 43 -16.31 11.33 -0.49
C GLU A 43 -17.54 11.31 -1.41
N LEU A 44 -17.73 12.35 -2.25
CA LEU A 44 -18.84 12.39 -3.19
C LEU A 44 -18.77 11.27 -4.23
N GLN A 45 -17.57 11.01 -4.78
CA GLN A 45 -17.36 9.94 -5.77
C GLN A 45 -17.61 8.54 -5.17
N VAL A 46 -17.07 8.25 -3.99
CA VAL A 46 -17.27 6.96 -3.31
C VAL A 46 -18.73 6.79 -2.89
N LYS A 47 -19.41 7.85 -2.44
CA LYS A 47 -20.83 7.82 -2.11
C LYS A 47 -21.66 7.49 -3.36
N ALA A 48 -21.43 8.20 -4.47
CA ALA A 48 -22.11 7.94 -5.74
C ALA A 48 -21.90 6.52 -6.23
N LEU A 49 -20.66 6.00 -6.16
CA LEU A 49 -20.33 4.62 -6.52
C LEU A 49 -21.17 3.62 -5.71
N THR A 50 -21.23 3.77 -4.37
CA THR A 50 -21.94 2.83 -3.50
C THR A 50 -23.46 2.92 -3.58
N GLU A 51 -24.00 4.05 -4.01
CA GLU A 51 -25.44 4.23 -4.26
C GLU A 51 -25.86 3.69 -5.64
N GLN A 52 -25.03 3.86 -6.66
CA GLN A 52 -25.31 3.40 -8.03
C GLN A 52 -25.01 1.90 -8.20
N HIS A 53 -23.98 1.39 -7.54
CA HIS A 53 -23.48 0.03 -7.66
C HIS A 53 -23.27 -0.60 -6.28
N PRO A 54 -24.34 -0.93 -5.52
CA PRO A 54 -24.22 -1.55 -4.20
C PRO A 54 -23.42 -2.86 -4.27
N ASP A 55 -22.56 -3.08 -3.25
CA ASP A 55 -21.76 -4.30 -3.07
C ASP A 55 -20.78 -4.62 -4.21
N PHE A 56 -20.50 -3.63 -5.06
CA PHE A 56 -19.54 -3.73 -6.13
C PHE A 56 -18.16 -3.25 -5.68
N PHE A 57 -17.12 -4.01 -6.08
CA PHE A 57 -15.72 -3.68 -5.82
C PHE A 57 -15.00 -3.42 -7.15
N PRO A 58 -14.88 -2.16 -7.57
CA PRO A 58 -14.22 -1.82 -8.83
C PRO A 58 -12.71 -1.96 -8.75
N ILE A 59 -12.07 -2.17 -9.90
CA ILE A 59 -10.62 -2.23 -10.03
C ILE A 59 -10.08 -1.00 -10.77
N TYR A 60 -10.62 -0.71 -11.96
CA TYR A 60 -10.23 0.43 -12.78
C TYR A 60 -11.42 0.96 -13.59
N THR A 61 -11.31 2.17 -14.11
CA THR A 61 -12.29 2.75 -15.04
C THR A 61 -11.95 2.44 -16.50
N THR A 62 -12.95 2.59 -17.37
CA THR A 62 -12.78 2.62 -18.82
C THR A 62 -13.55 3.81 -19.34
N GLY A 63 -12.84 4.79 -19.93
CA GLY A 63 -13.44 6.07 -20.31
C GLY A 63 -14.01 6.83 -19.11
N GLY A 64 -13.38 6.72 -17.96
CA GLY A 64 -13.80 7.33 -16.70
C GLY A 64 -14.99 6.66 -16.00
N LYS A 65 -15.48 5.52 -16.49
CA LYS A 65 -16.58 4.74 -15.90
C LYS A 65 -16.04 3.46 -15.26
N TRP A 66 -16.48 3.15 -14.03
CA TRP A 66 -16.03 1.94 -13.36
C TRP A 66 -16.36 0.69 -14.16
N HIS A 67 -15.34 -0.11 -14.44
CA HIS A 67 -15.45 -1.28 -15.29
C HIS A 67 -16.06 -2.47 -14.52
N HIS A 68 -17.14 -3.05 -15.07
CA HIS A 68 -17.92 -4.12 -14.44
C HIS A 68 -17.61 -5.52 -14.97
N GLY A 69 -16.66 -5.68 -15.86
CA GLY A 69 -16.33 -6.95 -16.49
C GLY A 69 -14.86 -7.04 -16.89
N GLY A 70 -14.47 -8.16 -17.47
CA GLY A 70 -13.12 -8.36 -17.98
C GLY A 70 -12.24 -9.25 -17.08
N GLU A 71 -10.94 -9.22 -17.31
CA GLU A 71 -9.97 -10.02 -16.57
C GLU A 71 -9.74 -9.44 -15.18
N LEU A 72 -10.41 -10.04 -14.19
CA LEU A 72 -10.27 -9.70 -12.77
C LEU A 72 -9.34 -10.72 -12.13
N TRP A 73 -8.09 -10.34 -11.91
CA TRP A 73 -7.15 -11.21 -11.20
C TRP A 73 -7.39 -11.11 -9.70
N THR A 74 -7.82 -12.19 -9.08
CA THR A 74 -7.79 -12.36 -7.63
C THR A 74 -8.59 -11.36 -6.79
N ASP A 75 -9.29 -10.38 -7.37
CA ASP A 75 -9.99 -9.31 -6.64
C ASP A 75 -9.15 -8.67 -5.51
N TRP A 76 -7.88 -8.46 -5.78
CA TRP A 76 -6.90 -7.99 -4.79
C TRP A 76 -7.19 -6.58 -4.27
N THR A 77 -7.93 -5.81 -5.03
CA THR A 77 -8.27 -4.42 -4.72
C THR A 77 -9.46 -4.25 -3.79
N GLY A 78 -10.15 -5.34 -3.43
CA GLY A 78 -11.41 -5.26 -2.69
C GLY A 78 -11.32 -4.49 -1.37
N GLY A 79 -10.17 -4.53 -0.69
CA GLY A 79 -9.97 -3.80 0.56
C GLY A 79 -9.92 -2.27 0.42
N PHE A 80 -9.57 -1.75 -0.72
CA PHE A 80 -9.29 -0.31 -0.86
C PHE A 80 -10.56 0.55 -0.82
N LEU A 81 -11.67 0.10 -1.41
CA LEU A 81 -12.92 0.84 -1.35
C LEU A 81 -13.42 0.99 0.10
N ALA A 82 -13.49 -0.12 0.84
CA ALA A 82 -13.85 -0.07 2.25
C ALA A 82 -12.81 0.69 3.08
N GLY A 83 -11.54 0.59 2.72
CA GLY A 83 -10.46 1.35 3.32
C GLY A 83 -10.63 2.86 3.21
N MET A 84 -11.06 3.38 2.04
CA MET A 84 -11.42 4.80 1.89
C MET A 84 -12.59 5.20 2.78
N MET A 85 -13.62 4.34 2.92
CA MET A 85 -14.75 4.61 3.82
C MET A 85 -14.30 4.73 5.28
N TRP A 86 -13.35 3.91 5.74
CA TRP A 86 -12.73 4.03 7.05
C TRP A 86 -11.93 5.33 7.21
N GLN A 87 -11.22 5.78 6.18
CA GLN A 87 -10.52 7.07 6.18
C GLN A 87 -11.51 8.24 6.30
N PHE A 88 -12.61 8.21 5.54
CA PHE A 88 -13.66 9.22 5.62
C PHE A 88 -14.36 9.21 6.97
N GLN A 89 -14.66 8.03 7.52
CA GLN A 89 -15.22 7.91 8.86
C GLN A 89 -14.30 8.53 9.91
N ARG A 90 -13.01 8.21 9.89
CA ARG A 90 -12.03 8.75 10.84
C ARG A 90 -11.91 10.28 10.74
N ARG A 91 -12.02 10.84 9.52
CA ARG A 91 -11.95 12.28 9.29
C ARG A 91 -13.21 13.01 9.76
N THR A 92 -14.37 12.43 9.53
CA THR A 92 -15.66 13.14 9.69
C THR A 92 -16.45 12.74 10.93
N GLY A 93 -16.16 11.58 11.52
CA GLY A 93 -16.98 10.98 12.57
C GLY A 93 -18.35 10.49 12.10
N SER A 94 -18.58 10.38 10.78
CA SER A 94 -19.88 10.05 10.19
C SER A 94 -20.30 8.60 10.46
N GLU A 95 -21.45 8.41 11.09
CA GLU A 95 -22.09 7.11 11.28
C GLU A 95 -22.44 6.43 9.95
N TRP A 96 -22.76 7.22 8.93
CA TRP A 96 -23.04 6.69 7.59
C TRP A 96 -21.80 6.03 6.99
N TRP A 97 -20.64 6.70 7.08
CA TRP A 97 -19.37 6.14 6.63
C TRP A 97 -18.98 4.91 7.44
N GLN A 98 -19.22 4.92 8.75
CA GLN A 98 -18.97 3.76 9.60
C GLN A 98 -19.80 2.56 9.14
N ALA A 99 -21.11 2.73 8.99
CA ALA A 99 -22.00 1.65 8.57
C ALA A 99 -21.63 1.09 7.19
N LYS A 100 -21.23 1.95 6.25
CA LYS A 100 -20.76 1.52 4.92
C LYS A 100 -19.43 0.79 5.01
N ALA A 101 -18.45 1.30 5.74
CA ALA A 101 -17.15 0.67 5.92
C ALA A 101 -17.28 -0.72 6.57
N GLU A 102 -18.11 -0.85 7.61
CA GLU A 102 -18.40 -2.14 8.24
C GLU A 102 -19.05 -3.13 7.26
N HIS A 103 -20.06 -2.68 6.52
CA HIS A 103 -20.77 -3.52 5.54
C HIS A 103 -19.81 -4.06 4.47
N TYR A 104 -19.05 -3.16 3.79
CA TYR A 104 -18.12 -3.57 2.75
C TYR A 104 -16.95 -4.40 3.28
N SER A 105 -16.48 -4.14 4.50
CA SER A 105 -15.47 -4.98 5.15
C SER A 105 -15.98 -6.40 5.40
N ARG A 106 -17.22 -6.56 5.87
CA ARG A 106 -17.84 -7.90 6.10
C ARG A 106 -17.96 -8.73 4.83
N LEU A 107 -18.25 -8.10 3.68
CA LEU A 107 -18.31 -8.81 2.40
C LEU A 107 -16.99 -9.50 2.04
N LEU A 108 -15.86 -9.02 2.58
CA LEU A 108 -14.52 -9.57 2.34
C LEU A 108 -14.06 -10.58 3.40
N GLU A 109 -14.82 -10.81 4.48
CA GLU A 109 -14.39 -11.63 5.62
C GLU A 109 -13.93 -13.03 5.24
N HIS A 110 -14.62 -13.66 4.28
CA HIS A 110 -14.30 -15.01 3.80
C HIS A 110 -12.89 -15.10 3.19
N ARG A 111 -12.33 -13.98 2.69
CA ARG A 111 -11.00 -13.92 2.08
C ARG A 111 -9.86 -14.19 3.07
N GLN A 112 -10.09 -14.12 4.40
CA GLN A 112 -9.09 -14.49 5.41
C GLN A 112 -8.52 -15.90 5.23
N HIS A 113 -9.23 -16.78 4.53
CA HIS A 113 -8.82 -18.14 4.22
C HIS A 113 -8.33 -18.34 2.78
N ASP A 114 -8.22 -17.28 2.00
CA ASP A 114 -7.86 -17.36 0.59
C ASP A 114 -6.37 -17.62 0.40
N ARG A 115 -6.04 -18.85 0.04
CA ARG A 115 -4.68 -19.34 -0.19
C ARG A 115 -4.19 -19.11 -1.63
N ALA A 116 -5.07 -18.69 -2.52
CA ALA A 116 -4.74 -18.48 -3.93
C ALA A 116 -4.02 -17.17 -4.19
N VAL A 117 -4.18 -16.18 -3.30
CA VAL A 117 -3.64 -14.82 -3.46
C VAL A 117 -2.55 -14.50 -2.45
N HIS A 118 -1.74 -13.48 -2.73
CA HIS A 118 -0.76 -12.91 -1.79
C HIS A 118 -1.20 -11.55 -1.23
N ASP A 119 -2.41 -11.09 -1.56
CA ASP A 119 -2.88 -9.72 -1.35
C ASP A 119 -3.67 -9.53 -0.05
N LEU A 120 -3.56 -10.47 0.89
CA LEU A 120 -4.34 -10.44 2.13
C LEU A 120 -4.03 -9.22 3.02
N GLY A 121 -2.80 -8.69 2.92
CA GLY A 121 -2.44 -7.43 3.59
C GLY A 121 -3.24 -6.26 3.04
N PHE A 122 -3.33 -6.10 1.73
CA PHE A 122 -4.12 -5.06 1.08
C PHE A 122 -5.60 -5.12 1.49
N ILE A 123 -6.14 -6.33 1.61
CA ILE A 123 -7.55 -6.51 1.98
C ILE A 123 -7.77 -6.17 3.47
N PHE A 124 -7.04 -6.80 4.37
CA PHE A 124 -7.39 -6.78 5.80
C PHE A 124 -6.78 -5.63 6.59
N LEU A 125 -5.59 -5.13 6.19
CA LEU A 125 -5.00 -3.96 6.84
C LEU A 125 -5.73 -2.66 6.47
N SER A 126 -6.41 -2.63 5.33
CA SER A 126 -7.24 -1.48 4.93
C SER A 126 -8.64 -1.52 5.54
N THR A 127 -9.15 -2.69 5.93
CA THR A 127 -10.54 -2.90 6.34
C THR A 127 -10.67 -3.27 7.81
N TYR A 128 -10.25 -4.48 8.18
CA TYR A 128 -10.44 -5.02 9.52
C TYR A 128 -9.54 -4.35 10.57
N LEU A 129 -8.33 -3.93 10.19
CA LEU A 129 -7.44 -3.26 11.14
C LEU A 129 -8.00 -1.90 11.62
N PRO A 130 -8.39 -0.94 10.76
CA PRO A 130 -8.99 0.30 11.23
C PRO A 130 -10.29 0.07 12.02
N TRP A 131 -11.07 -0.93 11.67
CA TRP A 131 -12.26 -1.31 12.42
C TRP A 131 -11.90 -1.83 13.83
N TYR A 132 -10.97 -2.77 13.90
CA TYR A 132 -10.49 -3.31 15.18
C TYR A 132 -9.92 -2.22 16.10
N LEU A 133 -9.11 -1.32 15.56
CA LEU A 133 -8.52 -0.22 16.34
C LEU A 133 -9.56 0.75 16.93
N GLN A 134 -10.75 0.82 16.36
CA GLN A 134 -11.84 1.65 16.90
C GLN A 134 -12.69 0.90 17.94
N THR A 135 -12.92 -0.38 17.75
CA THR A 135 -13.92 -1.13 18.52
C THR A 135 -13.34 -2.16 19.47
N HIS A 136 -12.10 -2.59 19.24
CA HIS A 136 -11.40 -3.66 19.98
C HIS A 136 -12.20 -4.98 20.06
N GLN A 137 -13.06 -5.25 19.07
CA GLN A 137 -13.84 -6.49 19.03
C GLN A 137 -12.94 -7.67 18.69
N GLU A 138 -12.94 -8.70 19.55
CA GLU A 138 -12.09 -9.90 19.44
C GLU A 138 -12.28 -10.63 18.10
N GLN A 139 -13.49 -10.63 17.54
CA GLN A 139 -13.76 -11.26 16.24
C GLN A 139 -12.96 -10.64 15.11
N LEU A 140 -12.83 -9.30 15.08
CA LEU A 140 -12.05 -8.60 14.06
C LEU A 140 -10.55 -8.88 14.19
N HIS A 141 -10.08 -8.95 15.43
CA HIS A 141 -8.71 -9.35 15.76
C HIS A 141 -8.39 -10.75 15.23
N ASN A 142 -9.30 -11.71 15.47
CA ASN A 142 -9.15 -13.08 15.00
C ASN A 142 -9.10 -13.19 13.47
N VAL A 143 -9.87 -12.37 12.75
CA VAL A 143 -9.81 -12.28 11.27
C VAL A 143 -8.42 -11.81 10.81
N LEU A 144 -7.86 -10.78 11.43
CA LEU A 144 -6.52 -10.27 11.10
C LEU A 144 -5.44 -11.33 11.34
N ILE A 145 -5.48 -12.02 12.48
CA ILE A 145 -4.55 -13.12 12.78
C ILE A 145 -4.69 -14.24 11.75
N GLN A 146 -5.92 -14.61 11.43
CA GLN A 146 -6.17 -15.67 10.44
C GLN A 146 -5.63 -15.29 9.06
N ALA A 147 -5.86 -14.07 8.59
CA ALA A 147 -5.34 -13.59 7.32
C ALA A 147 -3.80 -13.61 7.28
N GLY A 148 -3.13 -13.21 8.36
CA GLY A 148 -1.67 -13.29 8.49
C GLY A 148 -1.15 -14.73 8.43
N ARG A 149 -1.80 -15.65 9.14
CA ARG A 149 -1.47 -17.09 9.08
C ARG A 149 -1.69 -17.67 7.69
N THR A 150 -2.77 -17.27 7.02
CA THR A 150 -3.09 -17.73 5.66
C THR A 150 -2.04 -17.25 4.66
N LEU A 151 -1.61 -15.99 4.74
CA LEU A 151 -0.55 -15.46 3.88
C LEU A 151 0.77 -16.19 4.15
N ALA A 152 1.11 -16.48 5.41
CA ALA A 152 2.34 -17.19 5.78
C ALA A 152 2.42 -18.60 5.15
N MET A 153 1.29 -19.26 4.85
CA MET A 153 1.28 -20.57 4.17
C MET A 153 1.84 -20.52 2.74
N ARG A 154 2.09 -19.35 2.19
CA ARG A 154 2.74 -19.19 0.88
C ARG A 154 4.26 -19.24 0.94
N PHE A 155 4.82 -19.39 2.15
CA PHE A 155 6.26 -19.41 2.34
C PHE A 155 6.91 -20.63 1.67
N MET A 156 8.00 -20.39 0.98
CA MET A 156 8.80 -21.37 0.26
C MET A 156 10.12 -21.60 1.01
N ASP A 157 10.23 -22.71 1.74
CA ASP A 157 11.34 -22.98 2.65
C ASP A 157 12.72 -22.99 1.98
N LYS A 158 12.84 -23.54 0.77
CA LYS A 158 14.13 -23.60 0.06
C LYS A 158 14.60 -22.22 -0.37
N GLY A 159 13.72 -21.41 -0.96
CA GLY A 159 14.05 -20.06 -1.45
C GLY A 159 13.85 -18.95 -0.41
N GLN A 160 13.29 -19.28 0.75
CA GLN A 160 13.08 -18.35 1.88
C GLN A 160 12.28 -17.11 1.51
N TYR A 161 11.14 -17.26 0.79
CA TYR A 161 10.27 -16.18 0.34
C TYR A 161 8.79 -16.58 0.34
N LEU A 162 7.90 -15.60 0.34
CA LEU A 162 6.47 -15.77 0.07
C LEU A 162 6.25 -15.74 -1.45
N ARG A 163 5.70 -16.83 -1.98
CA ARG A 163 5.45 -16.95 -3.43
C ARG A 163 4.32 -16.05 -3.88
N SER A 164 4.44 -15.52 -5.12
CA SER A 164 3.36 -14.78 -5.78
C SER A 164 2.17 -15.70 -6.12
N PHE A 165 1.04 -15.09 -6.54
CA PHE A 165 -0.12 -15.87 -7.00
C PHE A 165 0.10 -16.49 -8.37
N VAL A 166 1.07 -15.99 -9.15
CA VAL A 166 1.31 -16.39 -10.53
C VAL A 166 1.93 -17.79 -10.62
N LYS A 167 3.03 -18.02 -9.86
CA LYS A 167 3.78 -19.28 -9.88
C LYS A 167 4.48 -19.53 -8.55
N PRO A 168 4.80 -20.82 -8.25
CA PRO A 168 5.57 -21.13 -7.04
C PRO A 168 6.99 -20.55 -7.01
N ASP A 169 7.65 -20.43 -8.18
CA ASP A 169 9.03 -19.92 -8.34
C ASP A 169 9.13 -18.39 -8.38
N SER A 170 7.99 -17.71 -8.26
CA SER A 170 7.85 -16.25 -8.44
C SER A 170 7.71 -15.52 -7.12
N LEU A 171 8.52 -14.47 -6.93
CA LEU A 171 8.47 -13.52 -5.83
C LEU A 171 8.18 -12.13 -6.38
N PHE A 172 7.10 -11.47 -5.93
CA PHE A 172 6.70 -10.12 -6.35
C PHE A 172 7.03 -9.08 -5.30
N ILE A 173 7.43 -7.89 -5.75
CA ILE A 173 7.68 -6.74 -4.87
C ILE A 173 6.42 -6.29 -4.11
N ASP A 174 5.24 -6.51 -4.67
CA ASP A 174 3.92 -6.17 -4.10
C ASP A 174 3.69 -6.82 -2.72
N ILE A 175 4.33 -7.97 -2.47
CA ILE A 175 4.22 -8.69 -1.20
C ILE A 175 4.78 -7.87 -0.04
N MET A 176 5.68 -6.92 -0.30
CA MET A 176 6.18 -6.02 0.74
C MET A 176 5.09 -5.15 1.38
N MET A 177 3.99 -4.89 0.66
CA MET A 177 2.81 -4.21 1.21
C MET A 177 1.85 -5.17 1.93
N ASN A 178 2.01 -6.46 1.72
CA ASN A 178 1.14 -7.49 2.29
C ASN A 178 1.75 -8.19 3.52
N VAL A 179 3.08 -8.31 3.58
CA VAL A 179 3.77 -8.97 4.70
C VAL A 179 3.49 -8.35 6.08
N PRO A 180 3.15 -7.05 6.24
CA PRO A 180 2.79 -6.48 7.53
C PRO A 180 1.66 -7.21 8.27
N ILE A 181 0.75 -7.90 7.57
CA ILE A 181 -0.28 -8.69 8.25
C ILE A 181 0.27 -9.95 8.93
N ILE A 182 1.39 -10.50 8.44
CA ILE A 182 2.09 -11.61 9.10
C ILE A 182 2.77 -11.10 10.36
N PHE A 183 3.42 -9.94 10.32
CA PHE A 183 3.99 -9.29 11.51
C PHE A 183 2.93 -9.00 12.56
N TYR A 184 1.74 -8.52 12.13
CA TYR A 184 0.60 -8.35 13.02
C TYR A 184 0.24 -9.68 13.72
N ALA A 185 0.02 -10.74 12.96
CA ALA A 185 -0.32 -12.06 13.51
C ALA A 185 0.78 -12.60 14.44
N ALA A 186 2.06 -12.44 14.08
CA ALA A 186 3.20 -12.86 14.90
C ALA A 186 3.21 -12.14 16.25
N ARG A 187 3.04 -10.82 16.24
CA ARG A 187 3.02 -10.00 17.46
C ARG A 187 1.87 -10.38 18.38
N GLU A 188 0.66 -10.46 17.84
CA GLU A 188 -0.55 -10.70 18.63
C GLU A 188 -0.62 -12.12 19.23
N THR A 189 0.04 -13.08 18.58
CA THR A 189 0.06 -14.49 19.06
C THR A 189 1.34 -14.89 19.75
N GLY A 190 2.42 -14.11 19.65
CA GLY A 190 3.75 -14.48 20.10
C GLY A 190 4.39 -15.59 19.25
N ASP A 191 3.90 -15.81 18.02
CA ASP A 191 4.38 -16.87 17.14
C ASP A 191 5.69 -16.48 16.46
N ALA A 192 6.80 -17.05 16.96
CA ALA A 192 8.15 -16.78 16.46
C ALA A 192 8.36 -17.27 15.01
N GLU A 193 7.61 -18.27 14.56
CA GLU A 193 7.72 -18.77 13.19
C GLU A 193 7.09 -17.78 12.19
N LEU A 194 5.95 -17.19 12.50
CA LEU A 194 5.37 -16.12 11.70
C LEU A 194 6.32 -14.92 11.59
N GLN A 195 6.95 -14.54 12.72
CA GLN A 195 7.97 -13.47 12.74
C GLN A 195 9.14 -13.81 11.82
N ARG A 196 9.68 -15.03 11.93
CA ARG A 196 10.77 -15.51 11.08
C ARG A 196 10.41 -15.49 9.61
N ILE A 197 9.24 -16.00 9.23
CA ILE A 197 8.74 -16.01 7.85
C ILE A 197 8.70 -14.59 7.29
N ALA A 198 8.10 -13.66 8.02
CA ALA A 198 7.95 -12.28 7.56
C ALA A 198 9.30 -11.58 7.37
N GLU A 199 10.19 -11.64 8.38
CA GLU A 199 11.52 -11.04 8.29
C GLU A 199 12.38 -11.65 7.18
N THR A 200 12.36 -12.98 7.05
CA THR A 200 13.13 -13.69 6.03
C THR A 200 12.67 -13.33 4.64
N HIS A 201 11.35 -13.26 4.41
CA HIS A 201 10.81 -12.78 3.13
C HIS A 201 11.31 -11.37 2.79
N CYS A 202 11.28 -10.44 3.74
CA CYS A 202 11.75 -9.08 3.52
C CYS A 202 13.23 -9.04 3.13
N ARG A 203 14.08 -9.86 3.77
CA ARG A 203 15.51 -9.97 3.43
C ARG A 203 15.72 -10.57 2.05
N THR A 204 15.03 -11.66 1.72
CA THR A 204 15.11 -12.28 0.39
C THR A 204 14.67 -11.30 -0.70
N THR A 205 13.59 -10.55 -0.48
CA THR A 205 13.12 -9.53 -1.42
C THR A 205 14.18 -8.44 -1.61
N ARG A 206 14.78 -7.93 -0.54
CA ARG A 206 15.90 -6.97 -0.60
C ARG A 206 17.05 -7.51 -1.45
N ASP A 207 17.47 -8.75 -1.20
CA ASP A 207 18.68 -9.32 -1.78
C ASP A 207 18.49 -9.77 -3.23
N THR A 208 17.26 -9.94 -3.70
CA THR A 208 16.94 -10.46 -5.04
C THR A 208 16.31 -9.44 -5.97
N ILE A 209 15.45 -8.56 -5.46
CA ILE A 209 14.65 -7.64 -6.29
C ILE A 209 15.12 -6.19 -6.17
N VAL A 210 15.58 -5.74 -5.00
CA VAL A 210 16.07 -4.37 -4.82
C VAL A 210 17.49 -4.26 -5.35
N ARG A 211 17.73 -3.30 -6.26
CA ARG A 211 19.04 -3.09 -6.86
C ARG A 211 19.92 -2.15 -6.03
N ALA A 212 21.22 -2.16 -6.33
CA ALA A 212 22.19 -1.35 -5.58
C ALA A 212 21.94 0.17 -5.70
N ASP A 213 21.40 0.63 -6.83
CA ASP A 213 21.02 2.01 -7.09
C ASP A 213 19.72 2.45 -6.38
N GLY A 214 19.01 1.51 -5.76
CA GLY A 214 17.73 1.76 -5.11
C GLY A 214 16.50 1.53 -5.99
N SER A 215 16.68 1.23 -7.28
CA SER A 215 15.56 0.77 -8.12
C SER A 215 15.11 -0.64 -7.75
N THR A 216 13.95 -1.07 -8.25
CA THR A 216 13.42 -2.42 -8.00
C THR A 216 12.99 -3.10 -9.29
N ALA A 217 13.24 -4.42 -9.38
CA ALA A 217 12.52 -5.24 -10.33
C ALA A 217 11.09 -5.52 -9.82
N HIS A 218 10.18 -5.86 -10.70
CA HIS A 218 8.84 -6.31 -10.30
C HIS A 218 8.87 -7.72 -9.71
N GLU A 219 9.61 -8.64 -10.34
CA GLU A 219 9.58 -10.06 -10.05
C GLU A 219 10.98 -10.66 -9.98
N GLY A 220 11.17 -11.55 -9.02
CA GLY A 220 12.33 -12.44 -8.92
C GLY A 220 11.93 -13.89 -9.16
N ILE A 221 12.74 -14.63 -9.92
CA ILE A 221 12.55 -16.06 -10.17
C ILE A 221 13.60 -16.85 -9.39
N LEU A 222 13.14 -17.85 -8.64
CA LEU A 222 13.98 -18.73 -7.83
C LEU A 222 13.84 -20.18 -8.27
N ASP A 223 14.91 -20.94 -8.16
CA ASP A 223 14.91 -22.39 -8.44
C ASP A 223 14.17 -23.13 -7.31
N LEU A 224 13.14 -23.89 -7.63
CA LEU A 224 12.31 -24.60 -6.64
C LEU A 224 13.04 -25.75 -5.94
N GLU A 225 14.07 -26.33 -6.57
CA GLU A 225 14.80 -27.44 -5.99
C GLU A 225 15.94 -27.01 -5.08
N THR A 226 16.63 -25.94 -5.44
CA THR A 226 17.79 -25.43 -4.69
C THR A 226 17.49 -24.20 -3.84
N GLY A 227 16.43 -23.44 -4.15
CA GLY A 227 16.13 -22.14 -3.56
C GLY A 227 17.00 -21.00 -4.11
N THR A 228 17.86 -21.27 -5.09
CA THR A 228 18.79 -20.29 -5.64
C THR A 228 18.04 -19.22 -6.46
N PHE A 229 18.38 -17.95 -6.24
CA PHE A 229 17.90 -16.87 -7.10
C PHE A 229 18.48 -17.01 -8.52
N LEU A 230 17.62 -16.98 -9.53
CA LEU A 230 18.00 -17.18 -10.93
C LEU A 230 18.09 -15.86 -11.71
N ARG A 231 17.09 -15.02 -11.62
CA ARG A 231 17.01 -13.76 -12.38
C ARG A 231 15.90 -12.85 -11.91
N GLN A 232 16.03 -11.57 -12.22
CA GLN A 232 14.94 -10.61 -12.22
C GLN A 232 14.11 -10.74 -13.49
N THR A 233 12.81 -10.43 -13.38
CA THR A 233 11.87 -10.35 -14.52
C THR A 233 10.76 -9.36 -14.19
N THR A 234 9.79 -9.22 -15.08
CA THR A 234 8.65 -8.33 -14.87
C THR A 234 7.37 -8.95 -15.39
N HIS A 235 6.28 -8.66 -14.74
CA HIS A 235 4.93 -8.99 -15.17
C HIS A 235 4.18 -7.76 -15.65
N GLN A 236 4.40 -6.60 -15.02
CA GLN A 236 3.72 -5.35 -15.32
C GLN A 236 4.65 -4.21 -15.77
N GLY A 237 5.94 -4.26 -15.47
CA GLY A 237 6.92 -3.26 -15.91
C GLY A 237 7.31 -3.40 -17.38
N LEU A 238 8.09 -2.45 -17.88
CA LEU A 238 8.50 -2.37 -19.29
C LEU A 238 9.39 -3.53 -19.71
N ARG A 239 10.38 -3.89 -18.88
CA ARG A 239 11.35 -4.96 -19.13
C ARG A 239 11.98 -5.46 -17.81
N PRO A 240 12.67 -6.61 -17.81
CA PRO A 240 13.20 -7.21 -16.58
C PRO A 240 14.13 -6.30 -15.76
N ASP A 241 14.88 -5.43 -16.40
CA ASP A 241 15.86 -4.52 -15.82
C ASP A 241 15.33 -3.08 -15.63
N SER A 242 14.09 -2.79 -16.06
CA SER A 242 13.48 -1.48 -15.85
C SER A 242 13.01 -1.26 -14.41
N ALA A 243 12.72 -0.01 -14.07
CA ALA A 243 12.16 0.40 -12.80
C ALA A 243 10.67 0.75 -12.96
N TRP A 244 9.79 -0.25 -12.85
CA TRP A 244 8.35 -0.05 -12.84
C TRP A 244 7.93 0.83 -11.67
N ALA A 245 7.32 1.99 -11.96
CA ALA A 245 7.11 3.03 -10.96
C ALA A 245 6.27 2.55 -9.76
N ARG A 246 5.18 1.81 -10.01
CA ARG A 246 4.35 1.29 -8.92
C ARG A 246 5.07 0.22 -8.10
N GLY A 247 5.90 -0.61 -8.72
CA GLY A 247 6.72 -1.59 -8.00
C GLY A 247 7.73 -0.92 -7.06
N LEU A 248 8.40 0.13 -7.52
CA LEU A 248 9.28 0.92 -6.67
C LEU A 248 8.51 1.61 -5.53
N ALA A 249 7.32 2.13 -5.80
CA ALA A 249 6.46 2.72 -4.77
C ALA A 249 6.03 1.67 -3.71
N TRP A 250 5.70 0.44 -4.13
CA TRP A 250 5.44 -0.67 -3.20
C TRP A 250 6.64 -1.02 -2.32
N SER A 251 7.83 -1.04 -2.91
CA SER A 251 9.08 -1.28 -2.16
C SER A 251 9.32 -0.19 -1.12
N LEU A 252 9.32 1.07 -1.54
CA LEU A 252 9.53 2.23 -0.67
C LEU A 252 8.57 2.21 0.52
N TYR A 253 7.28 2.09 0.25
CA TYR A 253 6.27 2.12 1.30
C TYR A 253 6.30 0.86 2.16
N GLY A 254 6.42 -0.31 1.56
CA GLY A 254 6.46 -1.60 2.26
C GLY A 254 7.64 -1.70 3.22
N TYR A 255 8.85 -1.34 2.81
CA TYR A 255 10.01 -1.33 3.70
C TYR A 255 9.91 -0.27 4.80
N SER A 256 9.33 0.90 4.51
CA SER A 256 9.02 1.89 5.55
C SER A 256 8.06 1.30 6.61
N LYS A 257 7.01 0.60 6.19
CA LYS A 257 6.09 -0.09 7.12
C LYS A 257 6.80 -1.17 7.93
N VAL A 258 7.60 -2.01 7.28
CA VAL A 258 8.34 -3.09 7.97
C VAL A 258 9.32 -2.51 8.99
N TYR A 259 10.01 -1.40 8.65
CA TYR A 259 10.84 -0.71 9.64
C TYR A 259 10.01 -0.22 10.84
N GLY A 260 8.86 0.40 10.61
CA GLY A 260 7.95 0.84 11.67
C GLY A 260 7.55 -0.30 12.62
N LEU A 261 7.30 -1.50 12.07
CA LEU A 261 6.91 -2.69 12.82
C LEU A 261 8.06 -3.37 13.57
N THR A 262 9.30 -3.30 13.03
CA THR A 262 10.44 -4.10 13.55
C THR A 262 11.52 -3.27 14.21
N GLY A 263 11.65 -2.00 13.87
CA GLY A 263 12.77 -1.13 14.27
C GLY A 263 14.13 -1.56 13.68
N GLN A 264 14.17 -2.51 12.74
CA GLN A 264 15.42 -3.04 12.18
C GLN A 264 15.98 -2.10 11.13
N GLN A 265 17.17 -1.55 11.38
CA GLN A 265 17.81 -0.53 10.55
C GLN A 265 17.98 -0.96 9.09
N GLU A 266 18.22 -2.23 8.82
CA GLU A 266 18.37 -2.77 7.46
C GLU A 266 17.17 -2.50 6.56
N PHE A 267 15.95 -2.45 7.12
CA PHE A 267 14.74 -2.15 6.35
C PHE A 267 14.57 -0.64 6.11
N LEU A 268 14.96 0.19 7.06
CA LEU A 268 15.03 1.64 6.85
C LEU A 268 16.01 1.98 5.73
N ASP A 269 17.18 1.33 5.72
CA ASP A 269 18.22 1.57 4.72
C ASP A 269 17.71 1.23 3.30
N VAL A 270 16.84 0.22 3.15
CA VAL A 270 16.20 -0.09 1.87
C VAL A 270 15.18 0.99 1.48
N ALA A 271 14.30 1.38 2.40
CA ALA A 271 13.30 2.41 2.14
C ALA A 271 13.96 3.75 1.75
N GLU A 272 15.05 4.14 2.43
CA GLU A 272 15.80 5.35 2.11
C GLU A 272 16.50 5.28 0.75
N ARG A 273 17.05 4.12 0.35
CA ARG A 273 17.62 3.94 -0.99
C ARG A 273 16.55 4.01 -2.08
N ASN A 274 15.39 3.37 -1.87
CA ASN A 274 14.27 3.48 -2.78
C ASN A 274 13.79 4.94 -2.90
N ALA A 275 13.71 5.67 -1.78
CA ALA A 275 13.32 7.07 -1.77
C ALA A 275 14.33 7.96 -2.52
N ALA A 276 15.64 7.70 -2.39
CA ALA A 276 16.68 8.42 -3.14
C ALA A 276 16.49 8.22 -4.65
N TYR A 277 16.37 6.97 -5.10
CA TYR A 277 16.13 6.68 -6.52
C TYR A 277 14.85 7.35 -7.02
N TRP A 278 13.74 7.26 -6.25
CA TRP A 278 12.47 7.89 -6.59
C TRP A 278 12.61 9.39 -6.80
N ILE A 279 13.25 10.09 -5.86
CA ILE A 279 13.41 11.54 -5.90
C ILE A 279 14.29 11.98 -7.07
N ASP A 280 15.38 11.26 -7.31
CA ASP A 280 16.34 11.60 -8.37
C ASP A 280 15.77 11.39 -9.78
N HIS A 281 14.74 10.52 -9.94
CA HIS A 281 14.13 10.21 -11.24
C HIS A 281 12.72 10.78 -11.40
N LEU A 282 12.20 11.48 -10.37
CA LEU A 282 10.87 12.08 -10.46
C LEU A 282 10.85 13.22 -11.49
N PRO A 283 9.87 13.23 -12.44
CA PRO A 283 9.74 14.33 -13.39
C PRO A 283 9.48 15.68 -12.72
N ALA A 284 9.77 16.76 -13.42
CA ALA A 284 9.66 18.12 -12.89
C ALA A 284 8.25 18.50 -12.41
N ASP A 285 7.20 17.87 -12.94
CA ASP A 285 5.81 18.05 -12.53
C ASP A 285 5.40 17.15 -11.35
N SER A 286 6.35 16.40 -10.79
CA SER A 286 6.18 15.56 -9.59
C SER A 286 5.22 14.37 -9.74
N VAL A 287 4.82 13.98 -10.96
CA VAL A 287 4.03 12.76 -11.21
C VAL A 287 4.85 11.82 -12.09
N PRO A 288 5.16 10.58 -11.67
CA PRO A 288 6.00 9.67 -12.43
C PRO A 288 5.31 9.19 -13.71
N TYR A 289 6.13 8.72 -14.64
CA TYR A 289 5.67 7.85 -15.71
C TYR A 289 5.45 6.43 -15.16
N TRP A 290 4.71 5.59 -15.88
CA TRP A 290 4.37 4.23 -15.45
C TRP A 290 5.60 3.32 -15.24
N ASP A 291 6.68 3.62 -15.93
CA ASP A 291 8.00 3.01 -15.76
C ASP A 291 9.05 4.12 -15.91
N PHE A 292 10.05 4.18 -15.02
CA PHE A 292 11.08 5.23 -15.05
C PHE A 292 12.01 5.10 -16.25
N ASP A 293 12.03 3.95 -16.90
CA ASP A 293 12.79 3.67 -18.12
C ASP A 293 11.93 3.75 -19.38
N ALA A 294 10.72 4.28 -19.32
CA ALA A 294 9.86 4.45 -20.47
C ALA A 294 10.49 5.41 -21.50
N ASP A 295 10.44 5.04 -22.77
CA ASP A 295 10.92 5.90 -23.85
C ASP A 295 9.90 7.02 -24.13
N LEU A 296 10.18 8.21 -23.63
CA LEU A 296 9.29 9.36 -23.73
C LEU A 296 9.09 9.87 -25.17
N SER A 297 9.87 9.39 -26.12
CA SER A 297 9.67 9.68 -27.56
C SER A 297 8.55 8.84 -28.19
N LEU A 298 8.14 7.76 -27.52
CA LEU A 298 7.04 6.91 -27.98
C LEU A 298 5.67 7.47 -27.52
N PRO A 299 4.60 7.22 -28.30
CA PRO A 299 3.24 7.57 -27.86
C PRO A 299 2.80 6.69 -26.67
N ALA A 300 1.78 7.17 -25.95
CA ALA A 300 1.10 6.33 -24.96
C ALA A 300 0.54 5.05 -25.65
N PRO A 301 0.45 3.93 -24.95
CA PRO A 301 0.76 3.75 -23.53
C PRO A 301 2.23 3.40 -23.23
N TRP A 302 3.08 3.20 -24.24
CA TRP A 302 4.45 2.69 -24.08
C TRP A 302 5.48 3.77 -23.73
N GLY A 303 5.15 5.05 -23.97
CA GLY A 303 6.02 6.19 -23.73
C GLY A 303 5.62 7.00 -22.49
N ALA A 304 5.23 8.24 -22.74
CA ALA A 304 4.99 9.27 -21.74
C ALA A 304 3.70 9.10 -20.89
N GLN A 305 3.20 7.87 -20.71
CA GLN A 305 2.00 7.63 -19.90
C GLN A 305 2.30 7.90 -18.41
N ARG A 306 1.50 8.78 -17.78
CA ARG A 306 1.59 9.07 -16.34
C ARG A 306 1.04 7.93 -15.51
N GLU A 307 1.49 7.82 -14.26
CA GLU A 307 1.04 6.81 -13.31
C GLU A 307 0.75 7.46 -11.95
N THR A 308 -0.47 7.95 -11.79
CA THR A 308 -0.90 8.65 -10.58
C THR A 308 -0.94 7.74 -9.36
N SER A 309 -1.22 6.44 -9.53
CA SER A 309 -1.26 5.52 -8.38
C SER A 309 0.12 5.29 -7.78
N ALA A 310 1.17 5.23 -8.60
CA ALA A 310 2.54 5.17 -8.10
C ALA A 310 2.90 6.43 -7.29
N ALA A 311 2.48 7.62 -7.76
CA ALA A 311 2.68 8.86 -7.03
C ALA A 311 1.98 8.85 -5.66
N THR A 312 0.73 8.38 -5.58
CA THR A 312 -0.02 8.36 -4.32
C THR A 312 0.56 7.40 -3.30
N ILE A 313 0.97 6.21 -3.74
CA ILE A 313 1.63 5.19 -2.91
C ILE A 313 2.96 5.74 -2.36
N ALA A 314 3.80 6.29 -3.25
CA ALA A 314 5.08 6.84 -2.86
C ALA A 314 4.92 8.05 -1.94
N ALA A 315 3.97 8.96 -2.20
CA ALA A 315 3.68 10.09 -1.32
C ALA A 315 3.31 9.63 0.09
N SER A 316 2.44 8.62 0.19
CA SER A 316 2.04 8.05 1.48
C SER A 316 3.21 7.40 2.21
N GLY A 317 4.07 6.66 1.49
CA GLY A 317 5.27 6.05 2.04
C GLY A 317 6.34 7.06 2.47
N LEU A 318 6.56 8.12 1.68
CA LEU A 318 7.51 9.20 2.01
C LEU A 318 7.07 10.00 3.24
N LEU A 319 5.77 10.22 3.44
CA LEU A 319 5.26 10.85 4.67
C LEU A 319 5.58 10.01 5.91
N ASP A 320 5.44 8.69 5.84
CA ASP A 320 5.83 7.81 6.94
C ASP A 320 7.34 7.82 7.15
N LEU A 321 8.12 7.67 6.06
CA LEU A 321 9.58 7.66 6.10
C LEU A 321 10.16 8.97 6.67
N ALA A 322 9.53 10.11 6.39
CA ALA A 322 9.91 11.41 6.94
C ALA A 322 9.85 11.47 8.48
N THR A 323 9.04 10.62 9.11
CA THR A 323 8.96 10.53 10.59
C THR A 323 9.89 9.48 11.18
N GLN A 324 10.39 8.57 10.34
CA GLN A 324 11.20 7.42 10.76
C GLN A 324 12.70 7.69 10.66
N THR A 325 13.12 8.46 9.64
CA THR A 325 14.55 8.82 9.48
C THR A 325 15.02 9.73 10.61
N LYS A 326 16.26 9.50 11.06
CA LYS A 326 16.93 10.32 12.07
C LYS A 326 17.61 11.56 11.47
N ASP A 327 17.76 11.62 10.14
CA ASP A 327 18.34 12.72 9.42
C ASP A 327 17.29 13.78 9.12
N ALA A 328 17.39 14.93 9.75
CA ALA A 328 16.43 16.03 9.60
C ALA A 328 16.37 16.60 8.16
N ALA A 329 17.48 16.57 7.42
CA ALA A 329 17.51 17.02 6.03
C ALA A 329 16.74 16.05 5.12
N ARG A 330 16.97 14.74 5.29
CA ARG A 330 16.20 13.70 4.60
C ARG A 330 14.71 13.74 4.98
N ALA A 331 14.39 13.88 6.28
CA ALA A 331 13.02 14.01 6.74
C ALA A 331 12.29 15.16 6.04
N LYS A 332 12.97 16.31 5.92
CA LYS A 332 12.43 17.46 5.18
C LYS A 332 12.27 17.14 3.69
N GLN A 333 13.28 16.55 3.06
CA GLN A 333 13.25 16.19 1.64
C GLN A 333 12.09 15.23 1.31
N TYR A 334 11.93 14.17 2.10
CA TYR A 334 10.84 13.18 1.91
C TYR A 334 9.47 13.85 2.02
N ARG A 335 9.27 14.67 3.04
CA ARG A 335 8.02 15.42 3.23
C ARG A 335 7.77 16.38 2.08
N ASP A 336 8.76 17.18 1.69
CA ASP A 336 8.61 18.18 0.63
C ASP A 336 8.30 17.50 -0.71
N THR A 337 8.94 16.37 -1.03
CA THR A 337 8.65 15.57 -2.23
C THR A 337 7.23 15.02 -2.20
N ALA A 338 6.80 14.44 -1.07
CA ALA A 338 5.43 13.95 -0.92
C ALA A 338 4.40 15.07 -1.13
N LEU A 339 4.64 16.24 -0.54
CA LEU A 339 3.76 17.40 -0.70
C LEU A 339 3.75 17.93 -2.14
N ALA A 340 4.88 17.93 -2.84
CA ALA A 340 4.93 18.35 -4.25
C ALA A 340 4.11 17.40 -5.15
N MET A 341 4.21 16.08 -4.92
CA MET A 341 3.36 15.11 -5.63
C MET A 341 1.87 15.33 -5.33
N LEU A 342 1.50 15.53 -4.06
CA LEU A 342 0.10 15.77 -3.69
C LEU A 342 -0.42 17.12 -4.22
N ASP A 343 0.42 18.17 -4.24
CA ASP A 343 0.06 19.46 -4.85
C ASP A 343 -0.25 19.31 -6.34
N ALA A 344 0.51 18.49 -7.07
CA ALA A 344 0.23 18.20 -8.48
C ALA A 344 -1.07 17.38 -8.63
N LEU A 345 -1.25 16.35 -7.82
CA LEU A 345 -2.39 15.43 -7.92
C LEU A 345 -3.75 16.09 -7.61
N VAL A 346 -3.78 17.18 -6.84
CA VAL A 346 -5.04 17.94 -6.59
C VAL A 346 -5.39 18.93 -7.69
N GLU A 347 -4.53 19.13 -8.68
CA GLU A 347 -4.83 19.99 -9.83
C GLU A 347 -5.77 19.29 -10.84
N PRO A 348 -6.58 20.05 -11.62
CA PRO A 348 -7.58 19.48 -12.52
C PRO A 348 -7.03 18.58 -13.63
N GLU A 349 -5.74 18.59 -13.89
CA GLU A 349 -5.09 17.65 -14.79
C GLU A 349 -5.24 16.21 -14.28
N TYR A 350 -5.01 16.00 -12.99
CA TYR A 350 -5.03 14.69 -12.35
C TYR A 350 -6.30 14.43 -11.54
N LEU A 351 -6.82 15.44 -10.83
CA LEU A 351 -8.07 15.34 -10.07
C LEU A 351 -9.27 15.46 -11.02
N ALA A 352 -10.19 14.50 -10.98
CA ALA A 352 -11.33 14.45 -11.91
C ALA A 352 -12.46 15.44 -11.59
N ASN A 353 -12.32 16.33 -10.60
CA ASN A 353 -13.36 17.24 -10.12
C ASN A 353 -13.90 18.24 -11.16
N LYS A 354 -13.20 18.40 -12.30
CA LYS A 354 -13.65 19.23 -13.44
C LYS A 354 -13.84 18.40 -14.71
N THR A 355 -13.95 17.09 -14.60
CA THR A 355 -14.15 16.17 -15.73
C THR A 355 -15.57 15.58 -15.65
N PRO A 356 -16.57 16.18 -16.32
CA PRO A 356 -17.95 15.72 -16.23
C PRO A 356 -18.11 14.26 -16.62
N GLY A 357 -18.82 13.50 -15.79
CA GLY A 357 -19.11 12.09 -16.05
C GLY A 357 -17.99 11.12 -15.67
N TRP A 358 -16.84 11.59 -15.16
CA TRP A 358 -15.80 10.73 -14.61
C TRP A 358 -16.20 10.23 -13.22
N GLU A 359 -16.10 8.91 -12.99
CA GLU A 359 -16.59 8.27 -11.74
C GLU A 359 -15.50 8.03 -10.70
N GLY A 360 -14.22 8.06 -11.09
CA GLY A 360 -13.10 7.97 -10.16
C GLY A 360 -12.69 9.32 -9.59
N ILE A 361 -11.72 9.33 -8.69
CA ILE A 361 -11.18 10.54 -8.05
C ILE A 361 -10.02 11.10 -8.87
N LEU A 362 -9.07 10.22 -9.24
CA LEU A 362 -7.90 10.57 -10.04
C LEU A 362 -8.02 10.06 -11.46
N LYS A 363 -7.32 10.71 -12.37
CA LYS A 363 -7.09 10.30 -13.76
C LYS A 363 -5.63 9.83 -13.92
N HIS A 364 -5.32 9.29 -15.10
CA HIS A 364 -3.95 8.98 -15.50
C HIS A 364 -3.25 7.92 -14.64
N GLY A 365 -4.01 6.98 -14.07
CA GLY A 365 -3.49 5.77 -13.49
C GLY A 365 -3.27 4.69 -14.54
N VAL A 366 -2.49 3.66 -14.21
CA VAL A 366 -2.20 2.53 -15.08
C VAL A 366 -2.30 1.22 -14.31
N TYR A 367 -3.20 0.32 -14.73
CA TYR A 367 -3.21 -1.03 -14.16
C TYR A 367 -2.15 -1.92 -14.82
N HIS A 368 -2.26 -2.13 -16.14
CA HIS A 368 -1.33 -3.02 -16.84
C HIS A 368 -1.16 -2.60 -18.31
N THR A 369 -0.05 -1.94 -18.60
CA THR A 369 0.25 -1.39 -19.93
C THR A 369 0.21 -2.45 -21.04
N ALA A 370 0.94 -3.57 -20.88
CA ALA A 370 1.05 -4.61 -21.89
C ALA A 370 -0.27 -5.32 -22.23
N LYS A 371 -1.25 -5.28 -21.32
CA LYS A 371 -2.60 -5.84 -21.54
C LYS A 371 -3.63 -4.77 -21.90
N GLY A 372 -3.28 -3.52 -21.87
CA GLY A 372 -4.21 -2.41 -22.12
C GLY A 372 -5.30 -2.28 -21.05
N LEU A 373 -5.03 -2.75 -19.82
CA LEU A 373 -6.01 -2.72 -18.72
C LEU A 373 -5.83 -1.45 -17.89
N GLY A 374 -6.90 -0.67 -17.72
CA GLY A 374 -6.91 0.53 -16.90
C GLY A 374 -5.75 1.47 -17.19
N VAL A 375 -5.45 1.71 -18.48
CA VAL A 375 -4.39 2.61 -18.92
C VAL A 375 -4.99 3.98 -19.14
N ASP A 376 -4.38 4.99 -18.53
CA ASP A 376 -4.88 6.38 -18.56
C ASP A 376 -6.24 6.55 -17.87
N GLU A 377 -6.48 5.76 -16.83
CA GLU A 377 -7.77 5.61 -16.16
C GLU A 377 -7.65 5.84 -14.65
N SER A 378 -8.77 5.83 -13.93
CA SER A 378 -8.75 5.69 -12.47
C SER A 378 -8.47 4.24 -12.08
N VAL A 379 -7.71 4.05 -11.01
CA VAL A 379 -7.41 2.73 -10.46
C VAL A 379 -7.65 2.74 -8.94
N MET A 380 -8.35 1.73 -8.42
CA MET A 380 -8.88 1.75 -7.06
C MET A 380 -7.80 1.90 -5.97
N TRP A 381 -6.61 1.33 -6.16
CA TRP A 381 -5.49 1.53 -5.23
C TRP A 381 -4.94 2.96 -5.29
N GLY A 382 -4.92 3.59 -6.47
CA GLY A 382 -4.55 5.00 -6.62
C GLY A 382 -5.48 5.91 -5.82
N GLU A 383 -6.79 5.63 -5.90
CA GLU A 383 -7.82 6.33 -5.12
C GLU A 383 -7.58 6.20 -3.60
N PHE A 384 -7.37 4.97 -3.14
CA PHE A 384 -7.15 4.69 -1.72
C PHE A 384 -5.91 5.39 -1.17
N PHE A 385 -4.75 5.25 -1.83
CA PHE A 385 -3.52 5.86 -1.35
C PHE A 385 -3.51 7.38 -1.49
N PHE A 386 -4.27 7.95 -2.42
CA PHE A 386 -4.51 9.39 -2.49
C PHE A 386 -5.27 9.89 -1.25
N VAL A 387 -6.40 9.25 -0.94
CA VAL A 387 -7.19 9.58 0.25
C VAL A 387 -6.36 9.38 1.52
N GLU A 388 -5.58 8.30 1.61
CA GLU A 388 -4.69 8.03 2.74
C GLU A 388 -3.63 9.13 2.91
N ALA A 389 -2.92 9.47 1.84
CA ALA A 389 -1.86 10.48 1.90
C ALA A 389 -2.39 11.87 2.26
N LEU A 390 -3.50 12.29 1.65
CA LEU A 390 -4.16 13.55 2.01
C LEU A 390 -4.65 13.55 3.46
N THR A 391 -5.23 12.44 3.93
CA THR A 391 -5.70 12.32 5.31
C THR A 391 -4.53 12.42 6.30
N LYS A 392 -3.39 11.78 6.02
CA LYS A 392 -2.17 11.92 6.83
C LYS A 392 -1.74 13.39 6.97
N VAL A 393 -1.76 14.13 5.86
CA VAL A 393 -1.33 15.53 5.87
C VAL A 393 -2.35 16.43 6.58
N VAL A 394 -3.64 16.31 6.27
CA VAL A 394 -4.70 17.16 6.84
C VAL A 394 -4.89 16.91 8.33
N THR A 395 -4.81 15.66 8.78
CA THR A 395 -5.01 15.32 10.20
C THR A 395 -3.72 15.34 11.02
N GLY A 396 -2.57 15.36 10.38
CA GLY A 396 -1.27 15.18 11.05
C GLY A 396 -1.07 13.77 11.63
N GLN A 397 -1.91 12.81 11.27
CA GLN A 397 -1.89 11.45 11.81
C GLN A 397 -1.44 10.46 10.75
N LEU A 398 -0.38 9.72 11.04
CA LEU A 398 0.03 8.60 10.21
C LEU A 398 -0.99 7.45 10.32
N THR A 399 -1.05 6.63 9.28
CA THR A 399 -1.84 5.39 9.32
C THR A 399 -1.18 4.45 10.31
N LYS A 400 -1.83 4.15 11.42
CA LYS A 400 -1.35 3.17 12.37
C LYS A 400 -1.60 1.76 11.81
N TRP A 401 -0.55 1.00 11.74
CA TRP A 401 -0.56 -0.43 11.45
C TRP A 401 -0.16 -1.24 12.69
N GLU A 402 -0.19 -0.55 13.84
CA GLU A 402 0.20 -1.04 15.16
C GLU A 402 -1.01 -1.40 16.02
#